data_6e661a161626756522a0c3115ef4419d
#
_entry.id   6e661a161626756522a0c3115ef4419d
#
_cell.length_a   1.000
_cell.length_b   1.000
_cell.length_c   1.000
_cell.angle_alpha   90.00
_cell.angle_beta   90.00
_cell.angle_gamma   90.00
#
_symmetry.space_group_name_H-M   'P 1'
#
loop_
_entity.id
_entity.type
_entity.pdbx_description
1 polymer ?
#
loop_
_entity_poly.entity_id
_entity_poly.type
_entity_poly.pdbx_seq_one_letter_code
_entity_poly.pdbx_strand_id
1 'polypeptide(L)'
;MRLIEANGLAEGFLYLQITRGTGDRSYLYDDSYTPNIFAFTQPEKFPADSDPDPVALATVPDIRWARRDIKTTNLLGQVMAKQAAHLAGAYEALMIAPDGDITEAGSSSFFFIKDGKLYVRPVSNDILHGITRQTMLRVAEQHQLQIVETTYTLEQALAADEAFITAASIYVMPVGRIDDTVIGGGRTGPITAALRQSYLELARAEFPAHAGGR
;
A
#
# COMPACT_ATOMS: atom_id res chain seq x y z
N MET A 1 0.51 3.91 23.43
CA MET A 1 -0.01 2.98 24.45
C MET A 1 -1.24 3.56 25.16
N ARG A 2 -1.19 4.71 25.86
CA ARG A 2 -2.35 5.28 26.60
C ARG A 2 -3.67 5.34 25.82
N LEU A 3 -3.65 5.69 24.52
CA LEU A 3 -4.87 5.78 23.71
C LEU A 3 -5.45 4.39 23.41
N ILE A 4 -4.60 3.40 23.13
CA ILE A 4 -5.01 2.00 22.90
C ILE A 4 -5.66 1.43 24.15
N GLU A 5 -5.02 1.63 25.32
CA GLU A 5 -5.53 1.21 26.63
C GLU A 5 -6.87 1.91 26.97
N ALA A 6 -6.95 3.23 26.77
CA ALA A 6 -8.16 4.01 27.05
C ALA A 6 -9.37 3.59 26.21
N ASN A 7 -9.13 3.11 24.98
CA ASN A 7 -10.17 2.63 24.06
C ASN A 7 -10.41 1.11 24.17
N GLY A 8 -9.66 0.40 25.01
CA GLY A 8 -9.78 -1.05 25.13
C GLY A 8 -9.49 -1.80 23.83
N LEU A 9 -8.64 -1.24 22.95
CA LEU A 9 -8.35 -1.84 21.66
C LEU A 9 -7.46 -3.08 21.86
N ALA A 10 -8.02 -4.26 21.60
CA ALA A 10 -7.28 -5.52 21.63
C ALA A 10 -6.58 -5.78 20.29
N GLU A 11 -7.23 -5.46 19.17
CA GLU A 11 -6.74 -5.69 17.82
C GLU A 11 -7.27 -4.58 16.89
N GLY A 12 -6.40 -4.00 16.06
CA GLY A 12 -6.78 -2.92 15.19
C GLY A 12 -5.62 -2.04 14.77
N PHE A 13 -5.93 -0.84 14.33
CA PHE A 13 -4.90 0.13 13.97
C PHE A 13 -5.04 1.46 14.71
N LEU A 14 -3.93 2.15 14.81
CA LEU A 14 -3.81 3.52 15.28
C LEU A 14 -3.58 4.43 14.07
N TYR A 15 -4.51 5.35 13.83
CA TYR A 15 -4.26 6.47 12.92
C TYR A 15 -3.55 7.59 13.66
N LEU A 16 -2.50 8.14 13.04
CA LEU A 16 -1.74 9.26 13.58
C LEU A 16 -1.57 10.34 12.50
N GLN A 17 -1.83 11.59 12.88
CA GLN A 17 -1.61 12.76 12.06
C GLN A 17 -0.86 13.81 12.87
N ILE A 18 0.17 14.39 12.26
CA ILE A 18 0.94 15.50 12.83
C ILE A 18 0.83 16.68 11.87
N THR A 19 0.35 17.83 12.37
CA THR A 19 0.35 19.05 11.60
C THR A 19 1.46 19.98 12.07
N ARG A 20 1.81 20.96 11.26
CA ARG A 20 2.82 21.98 11.63
C ARG A 20 2.38 22.83 12.82
N GLY A 21 1.07 22.99 13.05
CA GLY A 21 0.53 23.82 14.12
C GLY A 21 -0.64 24.66 13.66
N THR A 22 -1.06 25.58 14.53
CA THR A 22 -2.16 26.53 14.29
C THR A 22 -1.62 27.93 14.12
N GLY A 23 -2.07 28.65 13.11
CA GLY A 23 -1.70 30.04 12.82
C GLY A 23 -2.74 30.68 11.92
N ASP A 24 -2.53 31.96 11.62
CA ASP A 24 -3.36 32.69 10.67
C ASP A 24 -3.22 32.11 9.27
N ARG A 25 -4.25 32.33 8.44
CA ARG A 25 -4.22 31.87 7.04
C ARG A 25 -3.10 32.59 6.27
N SER A 26 -2.05 31.83 5.95
CA SER A 26 -0.89 32.29 5.17
C SER A 26 -0.38 31.16 4.27
N TYR A 27 0.30 31.50 3.19
CA TYR A 27 1.09 30.54 2.38
C TYR A 27 2.50 30.34 2.94
N LEU A 28 2.90 31.19 3.87
CA LEU A 28 4.15 31.05 4.62
C LEU A 28 3.85 30.40 5.96
N TYR A 29 4.74 29.57 6.42
CA TYR A 29 4.70 29.03 7.77
C TYR A 29 5.82 29.64 8.61
N ASP A 30 5.59 29.65 9.91
CA ASP A 30 6.52 30.17 10.91
C ASP A 30 7.09 29.01 11.73
N ASP A 31 8.38 29.06 12.02
CA ASP A 31 9.05 28.02 12.83
C ASP A 31 8.63 28.05 14.31
N SER A 32 7.93 29.10 14.74
CA SER A 32 7.37 29.21 16.09
C SER A 32 6.10 28.37 16.31
N TYR A 33 5.50 27.80 15.25
CA TYR A 33 4.30 26.99 15.38
C TYR A 33 4.56 25.71 16.18
N THR A 34 3.68 25.44 17.14
CA THR A 34 3.71 24.19 17.90
C THR A 34 2.91 23.12 17.16
N PRO A 35 3.52 21.97 16.79
CA PRO A 35 2.82 20.90 16.08
C PRO A 35 1.60 20.40 16.87
N ASN A 36 0.50 20.16 16.15
CA ASN A 36 -0.67 19.45 16.69
C ASN A 36 -0.60 17.98 16.32
N ILE A 37 -0.90 17.14 17.30
CA ILE A 37 -0.99 15.68 17.11
C ILE A 37 -2.44 15.27 17.24
N PHE A 38 -2.95 14.57 16.24
CA PHE A 38 -4.27 13.96 16.26
C PHE A 38 -4.11 12.44 16.06
N ALA A 39 -4.80 11.65 16.87
CA ALA A 39 -4.79 10.20 16.74
C ALA A 39 -6.14 9.59 17.13
N PHE A 40 -6.50 8.48 16.51
CA PHE A 40 -7.62 7.64 16.91
C PHE A 40 -7.29 6.16 16.66
N THR A 41 -8.02 5.29 17.32
CA THR A 41 -7.94 3.84 17.12
C THR A 41 -9.17 3.35 16.37
N GLN A 42 -8.99 2.30 15.55
CA GLN A 42 -10.09 1.62 14.89
C GLN A 42 -9.91 0.12 15.03
N PRO A 43 -10.94 -0.62 15.52
CA PRO A 43 -10.90 -2.08 15.55
C PRO A 43 -10.76 -2.64 14.15
N GLU A 44 -9.83 -3.57 13.96
CA GLU A 44 -9.57 -4.29 12.73
C GLU A 44 -8.99 -5.65 13.08
N LYS A 45 -9.37 -6.69 12.38
CA LYS A 45 -8.82 -8.03 12.63
C LYS A 45 -7.54 -8.22 11.84
N PHE A 46 -6.54 -8.80 12.47
CA PHE A 46 -5.36 -9.29 11.75
C PHE A 46 -5.81 -10.32 10.72
N PRO A 47 -5.26 -10.30 9.50
CA PRO A 47 -5.72 -11.20 8.44
C PRO A 47 -5.54 -12.66 8.83
N ALA A 48 -6.49 -13.48 8.37
CA ALA A 48 -6.40 -14.93 8.49
C ALA A 48 -5.17 -15.47 7.74
N ASP A 49 -4.75 -16.68 8.11
CA ASP A 49 -3.63 -17.38 7.43
C ASP A 49 -3.99 -17.82 6.00
N SER A 50 -5.29 -17.91 5.69
CA SER A 50 -5.73 -18.19 4.32
C SER A 50 -5.42 -17.04 3.38
N ASP A 51 -5.07 -17.38 2.15
CA ASP A 51 -4.94 -16.37 1.11
C ASP A 51 -6.30 -15.71 0.84
N PRO A 52 -6.33 -14.38 0.73
CA PRO A 52 -7.54 -13.69 0.31
C PRO A 52 -7.82 -13.96 -1.17
N ASP A 53 -9.08 -13.82 -1.55
CA ASP A 53 -9.43 -13.79 -2.97
C ASP A 53 -8.69 -12.64 -3.66
N PRO A 54 -8.10 -12.87 -4.85
CA PRO A 54 -7.43 -11.82 -5.60
C PRO A 54 -8.38 -10.69 -5.98
N VAL A 55 -7.90 -9.45 -5.84
CA VAL A 55 -8.68 -8.26 -6.14
C VAL A 55 -8.53 -7.80 -7.59
N ALA A 56 -9.49 -6.98 -8.05
CA ALA A 56 -9.41 -6.29 -9.32
C ALA A 56 -8.88 -4.88 -9.13
N LEU A 57 -8.02 -4.42 -10.04
CA LEU A 57 -7.60 -3.03 -10.16
C LEU A 57 -8.23 -2.40 -11.40
N ALA A 58 -8.48 -1.07 -11.35
CA ALA A 58 -8.85 -0.28 -12.53
C ALA A 58 -7.81 0.79 -12.77
N THR A 59 -7.39 0.95 -14.02
CA THR A 59 -6.43 1.99 -14.39
C THR A 59 -7.08 3.36 -14.37
N VAL A 60 -6.37 4.35 -13.84
CA VAL A 60 -6.81 5.74 -13.78
C VAL A 60 -5.61 6.67 -14.03
N PRO A 61 -5.79 7.88 -14.58
CA PRO A 61 -4.72 8.86 -14.66
C PRO A 61 -4.22 9.26 -13.27
N ASP A 62 -2.91 9.35 -13.09
CA ASP A 62 -2.33 9.91 -11.88
C ASP A 62 -2.37 11.44 -11.89
N ILE A 63 -3.39 12.00 -11.28
CA ILE A 63 -3.63 13.45 -11.18
C ILE A 63 -3.11 14.05 -9.87
N ARG A 64 -2.36 13.29 -9.07
CA ARG A 64 -1.78 13.79 -7.83
C ARG A 64 -0.68 14.83 -8.11
N TRP A 65 -0.33 15.58 -7.07
CA TRP A 65 0.78 16.53 -7.15
C TRP A 65 2.15 15.86 -7.37
N ALA A 66 3.18 16.64 -7.71
CA ALA A 66 4.50 16.12 -8.11
C ALA A 66 5.41 15.64 -6.95
N ARG A 67 4.95 15.69 -5.69
CA ARG A 67 5.68 15.27 -4.50
C ARG A 67 4.90 14.20 -3.74
N ARG A 68 4.67 13.05 -4.42
CA ARG A 68 3.94 11.91 -3.89
C ARG A 68 4.72 11.16 -2.80
N ASP A 69 6.04 11.37 -2.74
CA ASP A 69 6.93 10.92 -1.68
C ASP A 69 6.59 11.52 -0.31
N ILE A 70 5.94 12.70 -0.27
CA ILE A 70 5.51 13.34 0.97
C ILE A 70 4.11 12.84 1.34
N LYS A 71 4.02 12.07 2.44
CA LYS A 71 2.74 11.60 2.96
C LYS A 71 1.97 12.75 3.62
N THR A 72 0.91 13.20 2.98
CA THR A 72 0.11 14.34 3.43
C THR A 72 -1.36 13.96 3.65
N THR A 73 -2.12 14.85 4.31
CA THR A 73 -3.58 14.74 4.44
C THR A 73 -4.34 15.28 3.23
N ASN A 74 -3.64 15.85 2.24
CA ASN A 74 -4.23 16.30 0.99
C ASN A 74 -4.40 15.11 0.03
N LEU A 75 -5.48 14.35 0.23
CA LEU A 75 -5.75 13.07 -0.44
C LEU A 75 -6.77 13.17 -1.57
N LEU A 76 -7.09 14.38 -2.06
CA LEU A 76 -8.16 14.53 -3.06
C LEU A 76 -7.89 13.71 -4.34
N GLY A 77 -6.66 13.72 -4.84
CA GLY A 77 -6.28 12.92 -6.02
C GLY A 77 -6.47 11.42 -5.81
N GLN A 78 -6.06 10.91 -4.64
CA GLN A 78 -6.25 9.49 -4.26
C GLN A 78 -7.73 9.14 -4.10
N VAL A 79 -8.52 10.03 -3.46
CA VAL A 79 -9.96 9.83 -3.29
C VAL A 79 -10.67 9.75 -4.63
N MET A 80 -10.36 10.65 -5.57
CA MET A 80 -10.92 10.62 -6.93
C MET A 80 -10.52 9.34 -7.67
N ALA A 81 -9.27 8.93 -7.58
CA ALA A 81 -8.77 7.70 -8.20
C ALA A 81 -9.51 6.46 -7.66
N LYS A 82 -9.60 6.32 -6.34
CA LYS A 82 -10.31 5.19 -5.70
C LYS A 82 -11.80 5.19 -6.01
N GLN A 83 -12.43 6.36 -6.05
CA GLN A 83 -13.84 6.47 -6.41
C GLN A 83 -14.08 6.05 -7.87
N ALA A 84 -13.19 6.43 -8.79
CA ALA A 84 -13.27 5.99 -10.20
C ALA A 84 -13.11 4.47 -10.31
N ALA A 85 -12.16 3.87 -9.60
CA ALA A 85 -11.98 2.43 -9.56
C ALA A 85 -13.21 1.70 -8.98
N HIS A 86 -13.77 2.22 -7.87
CA HIS A 86 -15.00 1.68 -7.28
C HIS A 86 -16.18 1.68 -8.26
N LEU A 87 -16.39 2.77 -8.98
CA LEU A 87 -17.44 2.89 -9.99
C LEU A 87 -17.22 1.93 -11.19
N ALA A 88 -15.97 1.57 -11.47
CA ALA A 88 -15.61 0.54 -12.45
C ALA A 88 -15.70 -0.89 -11.90
N GLY A 89 -16.17 -1.09 -10.65
CA GLY A 89 -16.27 -2.41 -10.02
C GLY A 89 -14.93 -3.01 -9.59
N ALA A 90 -13.90 -2.17 -9.41
CA ALA A 90 -12.60 -2.58 -8.93
C ALA A 90 -12.40 -2.27 -7.42
N TYR A 91 -11.51 -3.02 -6.79
CA TYR A 91 -11.15 -2.86 -5.38
C TYR A 91 -10.26 -1.62 -5.16
N GLU A 92 -9.31 -1.38 -6.08
CA GLU A 92 -8.31 -0.32 -5.96
C GLU A 92 -7.99 0.28 -7.33
N ALA A 93 -7.51 1.53 -7.34
CA ALA A 93 -7.02 2.20 -8.52
C ALA A 93 -5.56 1.83 -8.80
N LEU A 94 -5.21 1.64 -10.08
CA LEU A 94 -3.83 1.58 -10.55
C LEU A 94 -3.54 2.86 -11.33
N MET A 95 -2.64 3.70 -10.81
CA MET A 95 -2.45 5.05 -11.33
C MET A 95 -1.37 5.09 -12.41
N ILE A 96 -1.71 5.72 -13.53
CA ILE A 96 -0.86 5.84 -14.72
C ILE A 96 -0.42 7.29 -14.88
N ALA A 97 0.90 7.50 -14.92
CA ALA A 97 1.49 8.80 -15.18
C ALA A 97 1.29 9.24 -16.64
N PRO A 98 1.47 10.54 -16.97
CA PRO A 98 1.29 11.04 -18.34
C PRO A 98 2.21 10.42 -19.40
N ASP A 99 3.35 9.86 -18.99
CA ASP A 99 4.30 9.14 -19.85
C ASP A 99 3.89 7.67 -20.10
N GLY A 100 2.82 7.19 -19.47
CA GLY A 100 2.30 5.83 -19.62
C GLY A 100 2.82 4.85 -18.59
N ASP A 101 3.74 5.25 -17.73
CA ASP A 101 4.27 4.40 -16.65
C ASP A 101 3.27 4.27 -15.49
N ILE A 102 3.22 3.09 -14.89
CA ILE A 102 2.52 2.89 -13.64
C ILE A 102 3.30 3.58 -12.53
N THR A 103 2.64 4.42 -11.73
CA THR A 103 3.23 5.00 -10.53
C THR A 103 3.05 4.07 -9.33
N GLU A 104 1.88 4.01 -8.78
CA GLU A 104 1.48 3.12 -7.67
C GLU A 104 -0.05 2.95 -7.67
N ALA A 105 -0.61 2.24 -6.73
CA ALA A 105 -2.04 2.19 -6.55
C ALA A 105 -2.56 3.38 -5.70
N GLY A 106 -3.86 3.58 -5.65
CA GLY A 106 -4.50 4.74 -5.00
C GLY A 106 -4.13 4.92 -3.53
N SER A 107 -3.90 3.83 -2.81
CA SER A 107 -3.47 3.85 -1.40
C SER A 107 -2.46 2.76 -1.05
N SER A 108 -1.83 2.14 -2.04
CA SER A 108 -0.92 1.00 -1.88
C SER A 108 0.18 1.00 -2.94
N SER A 109 1.30 0.34 -2.64
CA SER A 109 2.37 0.11 -3.62
C SER A 109 2.01 -1.08 -4.51
N PHE A 110 2.35 -1.00 -5.79
CA PHE A 110 2.09 -2.05 -6.77
C PHE A 110 3.37 -2.82 -7.13
N PHE A 111 3.22 -4.14 -7.31
CA PHE A 111 4.29 -5.08 -7.69
C PHE A 111 3.74 -6.09 -8.68
N PHE A 112 4.61 -6.63 -9.51
CA PHE A 112 4.28 -7.80 -10.30
C PHE A 112 5.45 -8.77 -10.43
N ILE A 113 5.15 -10.03 -10.72
CA ILE A 113 6.11 -11.09 -10.98
C ILE A 113 6.07 -11.42 -12.47
N LYS A 114 7.24 -11.47 -13.09
CA LYS A 114 7.40 -11.95 -14.45
C LYS A 114 8.66 -12.80 -14.55
N ASP A 115 8.56 -14.00 -15.15
CA ASP A 115 9.66 -14.94 -15.31
C ASP A 115 10.43 -15.18 -13.99
N GLY A 116 9.70 -15.32 -12.88
CA GLY A 116 10.24 -15.53 -11.54
C GLY A 116 10.98 -14.33 -10.93
N LYS A 117 10.87 -13.14 -11.51
CA LYS A 117 11.48 -11.89 -11.01
C LYS A 117 10.43 -10.97 -10.45
N LEU A 118 10.73 -10.29 -9.35
CA LEU A 118 9.90 -9.28 -8.74
C LEU A 118 10.22 -7.90 -9.34
N TYR A 119 9.24 -7.30 -9.99
CA TYR A 119 9.34 -5.95 -10.53
C TYR A 119 8.72 -4.95 -9.55
N VAL A 120 9.45 -3.87 -9.31
CA VAL A 120 9.05 -2.79 -8.41
C VAL A 120 9.55 -1.45 -8.93
N ARG A 121 8.71 -0.42 -8.81
CA ARG A 121 9.12 0.93 -9.19
C ARG A 121 10.21 1.46 -8.24
N PRO A 122 11.30 2.10 -8.76
CA PRO A 122 12.31 2.72 -7.93
C PRO A 122 11.72 3.86 -7.08
N VAL A 123 12.29 4.07 -5.92
CA VAL A 123 11.94 5.17 -5.04
C VAL A 123 12.23 6.51 -5.72
N SER A 124 11.21 7.36 -5.81
CA SER A 124 11.29 8.68 -6.44
C SER A 124 10.22 9.62 -5.87
N ASN A 125 10.12 10.84 -6.38
CA ASN A 125 9.02 11.75 -6.03
C ASN A 125 7.64 11.28 -6.55
N ASP A 126 7.60 10.27 -7.42
CA ASP A 126 6.36 9.80 -8.06
C ASP A 126 5.59 8.79 -7.25
N ILE A 127 6.20 8.23 -6.22
CA ILE A 127 5.57 7.22 -5.35
C ILE A 127 5.82 7.51 -3.87
N LEU A 128 4.94 7.01 -3.02
CA LEU A 128 5.17 7.01 -1.59
C LEU A 128 6.24 5.95 -1.22
N HIS A 129 7.20 6.32 -0.38
CA HIS A 129 8.20 5.41 0.17
C HIS A 129 7.58 4.53 1.27
N GLY A 130 6.70 3.60 0.88
CA GLY A 130 5.89 2.80 1.80
C GLY A 130 6.74 1.89 2.71
N ILE A 131 6.43 1.87 4.01
CA ILE A 131 7.10 0.98 4.97
C ILE A 131 6.80 -0.49 4.63
N THR A 132 5.56 -0.80 4.27
CA THR A 132 5.16 -2.16 3.82
C THR A 132 5.93 -2.58 2.57
N ARG A 133 6.14 -1.64 1.62
CA ARG A 133 7.00 -1.88 0.45
C ARG A 133 8.42 -2.27 0.87
N GLN A 134 9.04 -1.53 1.78
CA GLN A 134 10.40 -1.82 2.26
C GLN A 134 10.50 -3.18 2.94
N THR A 135 9.53 -3.51 3.78
CA THR A 135 9.46 -4.82 4.43
C THR A 135 9.27 -5.94 3.40
N MET A 136 8.41 -5.72 2.38
CA MET A 136 8.20 -6.70 1.31
C MET A 136 9.47 -6.97 0.51
N LEU A 137 10.29 -5.97 0.21
CA LEU A 137 11.56 -6.17 -0.48
C LEU A 137 12.53 -7.02 0.35
N ARG A 138 12.62 -6.78 1.67
CA ARG A 138 13.42 -7.63 2.58
C ARG A 138 12.91 -9.08 2.58
N VAL A 139 11.60 -9.30 2.59
CA VAL A 139 11.02 -10.64 2.50
C VAL A 139 11.36 -11.29 1.15
N ALA A 140 11.26 -10.54 0.04
CA ALA A 140 11.62 -11.04 -1.28
C ALA A 140 13.11 -11.44 -1.37
N GLU A 141 14.02 -10.68 -0.75
CA GLU A 141 15.44 -11.02 -0.63
C GLU A 141 15.65 -12.31 0.16
N GLN A 142 14.94 -12.53 1.25
CA GLN A 142 14.98 -13.78 2.03
C GLN A 142 14.54 -14.98 1.20
N HIS A 143 13.60 -14.79 0.28
CA HIS A 143 13.18 -15.80 -0.71
C HIS A 143 14.11 -15.91 -1.91
N GLN A 144 15.23 -15.17 -1.92
CA GLN A 144 16.21 -15.16 -3.01
C GLN A 144 15.59 -14.77 -4.38
N LEU A 145 14.50 -13.99 -4.36
CA LEU A 145 13.93 -13.48 -5.59
C LEU A 145 14.82 -12.40 -6.20
N GLN A 146 15.00 -12.48 -7.50
CA GLN A 146 15.64 -11.39 -8.24
C GLN A 146 14.69 -10.18 -8.26
N ILE A 147 15.11 -9.07 -7.63
CA ILE A 147 14.37 -7.82 -7.62
C ILE A 147 14.86 -6.97 -8.79
N VAL A 148 13.91 -6.48 -9.59
CA VAL A 148 14.15 -5.57 -10.72
C VAL A 148 13.52 -4.21 -10.37
N GLU A 149 14.34 -3.27 -9.92
CA GLU A 149 13.91 -1.89 -9.68
C GLU A 149 13.98 -1.09 -10.98
N THR A 150 12.82 -0.86 -11.59
CA THR A 150 12.68 -0.10 -12.83
C THR A 150 11.30 0.54 -12.92
N THR A 151 11.15 1.58 -13.75
CA THR A 151 9.84 2.01 -14.21
C THR A 151 9.27 0.97 -15.18
N TYR A 152 7.96 0.90 -15.27
CA TYR A 152 7.28 -0.06 -16.12
C TYR A 152 5.90 0.44 -16.57
N THR A 153 5.54 0.04 -17.77
CA THR A 153 4.27 0.41 -18.39
C THR A 153 3.13 -0.51 -17.98
N LEU A 154 1.90 -0.08 -18.28
CA LEU A 154 0.72 -0.93 -18.11
C LEU A 154 0.84 -2.25 -18.91
N GLU A 155 1.34 -2.19 -20.15
CA GLU A 155 1.51 -3.39 -20.99
C GLU A 155 2.39 -4.44 -20.34
N GLN A 156 3.50 -4.02 -19.72
CA GLN A 156 4.39 -4.93 -18.98
C GLN A 156 3.70 -5.57 -17.77
N ALA A 157 2.90 -4.80 -17.04
CA ALA A 157 2.13 -5.30 -15.90
C ALA A 157 1.01 -6.26 -16.33
N LEU A 158 0.35 -5.99 -17.45
CA LEU A 158 -0.69 -6.88 -18.00
C LEU A 158 -0.12 -8.23 -18.48
N ALA A 159 1.17 -8.27 -18.86
CA ALA A 159 1.87 -9.50 -19.22
C ALA A 159 2.44 -10.27 -18.02
N ALA A 160 2.16 -9.84 -16.79
CA ALA A 160 2.69 -10.46 -15.58
C ALA A 160 2.15 -11.88 -15.34
N ASP A 161 2.96 -12.70 -14.67
CA ASP A 161 2.55 -14.04 -14.22
C ASP A 161 1.77 -13.95 -12.91
N GLU A 162 2.12 -12.99 -12.03
CA GLU A 162 1.43 -12.65 -10.78
C GLU A 162 1.50 -11.15 -10.55
N ALA A 163 0.54 -10.60 -9.82
CA ALA A 163 0.59 -9.22 -9.35
C ALA A 163 0.02 -9.10 -7.94
N PHE A 164 0.48 -8.11 -7.18
CA PHE A 164 -0.04 -7.81 -5.85
C PHE A 164 0.16 -6.34 -5.48
N ILE A 165 -0.59 -5.89 -4.49
CA ILE A 165 -0.46 -4.56 -3.88
C ILE A 165 -0.14 -4.69 -2.40
N THR A 166 0.51 -3.67 -1.82
CA THR A 166 0.86 -3.67 -0.39
C THR A 166 0.53 -2.34 0.27
N ALA A 167 -0.05 -2.43 1.47
CA ALA A 167 -0.23 -1.31 2.38
C ALA A 167 -0.32 -1.82 3.83
N ALA A 168 -0.21 -0.92 4.80
CA ALA A 168 -0.25 -1.29 6.23
C ALA A 168 -1.57 -1.95 6.65
N SER A 169 -2.70 -1.64 5.98
CA SER A 169 -4.02 -2.19 6.27
C SER A 169 -4.39 -3.45 5.48
N ILE A 170 -3.71 -3.72 4.37
CA ILE A 170 -4.01 -4.88 3.50
C ILE A 170 -2.85 -5.86 3.40
N TYR A 171 -1.70 -5.50 3.98
CA TYR A 171 -0.46 -6.30 3.99
C TYR A 171 0.01 -6.59 2.57
N VAL A 172 -0.16 -7.83 2.10
CA VAL A 172 0.07 -8.26 0.71
C VAL A 172 -1.25 -8.76 0.17
N MET A 173 -1.82 -8.05 -0.80
CA MET A 173 -3.10 -8.36 -1.42
C MET A 173 -2.87 -8.79 -2.86
N PRO A 174 -3.18 -10.04 -3.23
CA PRO A 174 -3.02 -10.51 -4.60
C PRO A 174 -3.96 -9.78 -5.56
N VAL A 175 -3.51 -9.58 -6.79
CA VAL A 175 -4.26 -8.96 -7.88
C VAL A 175 -4.53 -10.01 -8.95
N GLY A 176 -5.80 -10.28 -9.22
CA GLY A 176 -6.23 -11.27 -10.22
C GLY A 176 -6.67 -10.64 -11.56
N ARG A 177 -6.88 -9.31 -11.59
CA ARG A 177 -7.35 -8.61 -12.80
C ARG A 177 -6.93 -7.15 -12.77
N ILE A 178 -6.52 -6.63 -13.91
CA ILE A 178 -6.32 -5.20 -14.15
C ILE A 178 -7.20 -4.82 -15.34
N ASP A 179 -8.14 -3.89 -15.15
CA ASP A 179 -9.23 -3.59 -16.09
C ASP A 179 -9.92 -4.90 -16.54
N ASP A 180 -9.93 -5.21 -17.82
CA ASP A 180 -10.51 -6.44 -18.39
C ASP A 180 -9.49 -7.59 -18.51
N THR A 181 -8.21 -7.35 -18.19
CA THR A 181 -7.16 -8.36 -18.34
C THR A 181 -6.97 -9.16 -17.07
N VAL A 182 -7.13 -10.48 -17.18
CA VAL A 182 -6.88 -11.43 -16.10
C VAL A 182 -5.38 -11.67 -15.94
N ILE A 183 -4.88 -11.51 -14.71
CA ILE A 183 -3.49 -11.76 -14.33
C ILE A 183 -3.38 -13.12 -13.65
N GLY A 184 -2.40 -13.93 -14.01
CA GLY A 184 -2.12 -15.21 -13.34
C GLY A 184 -3.29 -16.20 -13.34
N GLY A 185 -4.18 -16.13 -14.33
CA GLY A 185 -5.40 -16.95 -14.37
C GLY A 185 -6.43 -16.55 -13.32
N GLY A 186 -6.37 -15.34 -12.78
CA GLY A 186 -7.30 -14.78 -11.80
C GLY A 186 -7.16 -15.37 -10.39
N ARG A 187 -6.04 -16.00 -10.08
CA ARG A 187 -5.77 -16.66 -8.80
C ARG A 187 -4.49 -16.12 -8.17
N THR A 188 -4.36 -16.27 -6.85
CA THR A 188 -3.12 -16.00 -6.15
C THR A 188 -2.03 -16.91 -6.67
N GLY A 189 -0.94 -16.34 -7.17
CA GLY A 189 0.21 -17.10 -7.62
C GLY A 189 1.09 -17.59 -6.47
N PRO A 190 1.91 -18.63 -6.68
CA PRO A 190 2.68 -19.26 -5.61
C PRO A 190 3.74 -18.34 -5.00
N ILE A 191 4.33 -17.43 -5.77
CA ILE A 191 5.31 -16.47 -5.23
C ILE A 191 4.60 -15.45 -4.35
N THR A 192 3.50 -14.87 -4.80
CA THR A 192 2.69 -13.93 -4.02
C THR A 192 2.20 -14.57 -2.72
N ALA A 193 1.72 -15.81 -2.74
CA ALA A 193 1.28 -16.55 -1.56
C ALA A 193 2.43 -16.72 -0.55
N ALA A 194 3.60 -17.16 -1.00
CA ALA A 194 4.77 -17.34 -0.16
C ALA A 194 5.26 -16.02 0.46
N LEU A 195 5.31 -14.95 -0.32
CA LEU A 195 5.68 -13.61 0.17
C LEU A 195 4.69 -13.10 1.21
N ARG A 196 3.38 -13.28 0.96
CA ARG A 196 2.34 -12.91 1.92
C ARG A 196 2.49 -13.66 3.23
N GLN A 197 2.65 -14.98 3.20
CA GLN A 197 2.81 -15.78 4.40
C GLN A 197 4.02 -15.32 5.22
N SER A 198 5.18 -15.18 4.60
CA SER A 198 6.40 -14.73 5.30
C SER A 198 6.26 -13.32 5.85
N TYR A 199 5.55 -12.42 5.14
CA TYR A 199 5.26 -11.08 5.65
C TYR A 199 4.39 -11.14 6.91
N LEU A 200 3.34 -11.96 6.93
CA LEU A 200 2.45 -12.10 8.08
C LEU A 200 3.16 -12.75 9.28
N GLU A 201 4.02 -13.73 9.04
CA GLU A 201 4.86 -14.36 10.07
C GLU A 201 5.82 -13.33 10.70
N LEU A 202 6.47 -12.51 9.88
CA LEU A 202 7.35 -11.43 10.34
C LEU A 202 6.57 -10.41 11.18
N ALA A 203 5.40 -9.98 10.69
CA ALA A 203 4.55 -9.04 11.41
C ALA A 203 4.10 -9.58 12.79
N ARG A 204 3.78 -10.87 12.88
CA ARG A 204 3.45 -11.51 14.16
C ARG A 204 4.63 -11.63 15.10
N ALA A 205 5.81 -11.92 14.56
CA ALA A 205 7.04 -12.07 15.36
C ALA A 205 7.49 -10.73 15.96
N GLU A 206 7.35 -9.63 15.21
CA GLU A 206 7.70 -8.29 15.69
C GLU A 206 6.67 -7.74 16.70
N PHE A 207 5.42 -8.18 16.60
CA PHE A 207 4.32 -7.75 17.46
C PHE A 207 3.61 -8.96 18.08
N PRO A 208 4.29 -9.71 18.96
CA PRO A 208 3.65 -10.82 19.65
C PRO A 208 2.41 -10.29 20.37
N ALA A 209 1.28 -10.98 20.19
CA ALA A 209 0.06 -10.66 20.90
C ALA A 209 0.41 -10.46 22.37
N HIS A 210 0.08 -9.31 22.93
CA HIS A 210 0.20 -9.11 24.37
C HIS A 210 -0.65 -10.20 25.01
N ALA A 211 0.01 -11.19 25.62
CA ALA A 211 -0.66 -12.21 26.40
C ALA A 211 -1.48 -11.43 27.43
N GLY A 212 -2.79 -11.43 27.24
CA GLY A 212 -3.72 -10.64 28.05
C GLY A 212 -3.44 -10.88 29.53
N GLY A 213 -2.83 -9.90 30.15
CA GLY A 213 -2.81 -9.79 31.60
C GLY A 213 -4.26 -9.58 32.05
N ARG A 214 -4.71 -10.48 32.87
CA ARG A 214 -6.00 -10.54 33.56
C ARG A 214 -6.33 -9.23 34.27
#